data_129219e0a73a0323284198cc0c1f8ef4
#
_entry.id   129219e0a73a0323284198cc0c1f8ef4
#
_cell.length_a   1.000
_cell.length_b   1.000
_cell.length_c   1.000
_cell.angle_alpha   90.00
_cell.angle_beta   90.00
_cell.angle_gamma   90.00
#
_symmetry.space_group_name_H-M   'P 1'
#
loop_
_entity.id
_entity.type
_entity.pdbx_description
1 polymer ?
#
loop_
_entity_poly.entity_id
_entity_poly.type
_entity_poly.pdbx_seq_one_letter_code
_entity_poly.pdbx_strand_id
1 'polypeptide(L)'
;MGEKKCWVLVYICVVENVYMQTGKIFIQIAAYRDPQLVPTIKDCIANAKWPENLVFCIAWQHAPEEKIDEIKDLPNVKIIDIDFKQSKGACWARNQIQQRYEGEEYTLQLDSHHRFVKDWDEVVIGMYNQLKSLGHKKPLLTGYIPSFDPDNDPGAR
;
A
#
# COMPACT_ATOMS: atom_id res chain seq x y z
N MET A 1 -22.53 -19.59 8.93
CA MET A 1 -22.12 -18.28 8.41
C MET A 1 -20.62 -18.37 8.14
N GLY A 2 -20.23 -18.44 6.86
CA GLY A 2 -18.83 -18.65 6.49
C GLY A 2 -18.03 -17.35 6.67
N GLU A 3 -16.98 -17.41 7.47
CA GLU A 3 -15.96 -16.35 7.55
C GLU A 3 -15.39 -16.11 6.16
N LYS A 4 -15.62 -14.93 5.62
CA LYS A 4 -14.92 -14.47 4.41
C LYS A 4 -13.48 -14.15 4.82
N LYS A 5 -12.60 -15.13 4.73
CA LYS A 5 -11.16 -14.91 4.88
C LYS A 5 -10.69 -14.07 3.69
N CYS A 6 -10.44 -12.80 3.92
CA CYS A 6 -9.80 -11.95 2.93
C CYS A 6 -8.30 -12.30 2.91
N TRP A 7 -7.82 -12.81 1.79
CA TRP A 7 -6.40 -13.09 1.58
C TRP A 7 -5.72 -11.80 1.13
N VAL A 8 -4.92 -11.23 2.01
CA VAL A 8 -4.12 -10.05 1.67
C VAL A 8 -2.69 -10.49 1.46
N LEU A 9 -2.20 -10.26 0.26
CA LEU A 9 -0.84 -10.54 -0.11
C LEU A 9 -0.08 -9.20 -0.17
N VAL A 10 0.75 -8.96 0.82
CA VAL A 10 1.65 -7.80 0.86
C VAL A 10 2.97 -8.19 0.21
N TYR A 11 3.37 -7.45 -0.81
CA TYR A 11 4.67 -7.61 -1.45
C TYR A 11 5.52 -6.38 -1.22
N ILE A 12 6.71 -6.57 -0.71
CA ILE A 12 7.75 -5.56 -0.75
C ILE A 12 8.94 -6.09 -1.56
N CYS A 13 9.35 -5.38 -2.58
CA CYS A 13 10.55 -5.69 -3.31
C CYS A 13 11.36 -4.41 -3.58
N VAL A 14 12.66 -4.57 -3.78
CA VAL A 14 13.55 -3.48 -4.18
C VAL A 14 13.77 -3.54 -5.67
N VAL A 15 13.66 -2.41 -6.31
CA VAL A 15 14.13 -2.21 -7.67
C VAL A 15 15.57 -1.69 -7.57
N GLU A 16 16.54 -2.52 -7.96
CA GLU A 16 17.96 -2.11 -7.96
C GLU A 16 18.17 -0.96 -8.96
N ASN A 17 18.07 0.28 -8.47
CA ASN A 17 18.59 1.44 -9.19
C ASN A 17 19.91 1.85 -8.55
N VAL A 18 20.94 2.01 -9.36
CA VAL A 18 22.31 2.40 -8.97
C VAL A 18 22.40 3.86 -8.47
N TYR A 19 21.28 4.57 -8.39
CA TYR A 19 21.20 5.97 -8.02
C TYR A 19 20.61 6.14 -6.61
N MET A 20 21.40 6.71 -5.72
CA MET A 20 21.12 7.20 -4.36
C MET A 20 19.96 6.47 -3.64
N GLN A 21 20.30 5.76 -2.56
CA GLN A 21 19.33 5.23 -1.62
C GLN A 21 18.46 6.39 -1.11
N THR A 22 17.24 6.47 -1.61
CA THR A 22 16.30 7.54 -1.24
C THR A 22 15.46 7.16 -0.03
N GLY A 23 15.44 5.87 0.33
CA GLY A 23 14.55 5.31 1.35
C GLY A 23 13.07 5.34 0.96
N LYS A 24 12.72 5.81 -0.25
CA LYS A 24 11.32 5.96 -0.67
C LYS A 24 10.65 4.62 -0.92
N ILE A 25 9.41 4.51 -0.45
CA ILE A 25 8.54 3.34 -0.63
C ILE A 25 7.39 3.73 -1.56
N PHE A 26 7.32 3.12 -2.75
CA PHE A 26 6.19 3.23 -3.66
C PHE A 26 5.06 2.31 -3.21
N ILE A 27 3.99 2.88 -2.64
CA ILE A 27 2.86 2.14 -2.09
C ILE A 27 1.75 2.07 -3.13
N GLN A 28 1.40 0.85 -3.53
CA GLN A 28 0.43 0.55 -4.57
C GLN A 28 -0.89 0.07 -3.97
N ILE A 29 -1.98 0.79 -4.22
CA ILE A 29 -3.32 0.44 -3.73
C ILE A 29 -4.33 0.42 -4.87
N ALA A 30 -4.88 -0.75 -5.18
CA ALA A 30 -6.00 -0.90 -6.10
C ALA A 30 -7.31 -0.93 -5.29
N ALA A 31 -7.96 0.22 -5.14
CA ALA A 31 -9.21 0.37 -4.39
C ALA A 31 -10.41 0.28 -5.32
N TYR A 32 -11.37 -0.57 -4.98
CA TYR A 32 -12.66 -0.70 -5.68
C TYR A 32 -13.80 -0.49 -4.70
N ARG A 33 -14.36 0.72 -4.68
CA ARG A 33 -15.50 1.10 -3.84
C ARG A 33 -15.33 0.72 -2.36
N ASP A 34 -14.12 0.90 -1.84
CA ASP A 34 -13.77 0.47 -0.49
C ASP A 34 -13.73 1.67 0.47
N PRO A 35 -14.64 1.73 1.45
CA PRO A 35 -14.70 2.82 2.43
C PRO A 35 -13.48 2.84 3.36
N GLN A 36 -12.70 1.75 3.43
CA GLN A 36 -11.50 1.68 4.26
C GLN A 36 -10.25 2.31 3.62
N LEU A 37 -10.33 2.76 2.36
CA LEU A 37 -9.19 3.38 1.67
C LEU A 37 -8.60 4.57 2.46
N VAL A 38 -9.44 5.56 2.80
CA VAL A 38 -9.00 6.76 3.53
C VAL A 38 -8.46 6.40 4.92
N PRO A 39 -9.17 5.61 5.76
CA PRO A 39 -8.64 5.14 7.04
C PRO A 39 -7.30 4.40 6.91
N THR A 40 -7.13 3.54 5.89
CA THR A 40 -5.89 2.80 5.65
C THR A 40 -4.70 3.73 5.39
N ILE A 41 -4.86 4.72 4.51
CA ILE A 41 -3.79 5.66 4.17
C ILE A 41 -3.41 6.51 5.36
N LYS A 42 -4.41 7.02 6.10
CA LYS A 42 -4.16 7.81 7.32
C LYS A 42 -3.44 7.01 8.40
N ASP A 43 -3.85 5.78 8.63
CA ASP A 43 -3.20 4.88 9.59
C ASP A 43 -1.77 4.50 9.16
N CYS A 44 -1.56 4.27 7.87
CA CYS A 44 -0.25 4.02 7.27
C CYS A 44 0.73 5.18 7.54
N ILE A 45 0.30 6.40 7.25
CA ILE A 45 1.10 7.62 7.46
C ILE A 45 1.35 7.87 8.95
N ALA A 46 0.31 7.77 9.78
CA ALA A 46 0.39 8.06 11.21
C ALA A 46 1.30 7.10 11.99
N ASN A 47 1.44 5.86 11.51
CA ASN A 47 2.27 4.84 12.14
C ASN A 47 3.64 4.65 11.47
N ALA A 48 3.95 5.35 10.40
CA ALA A 48 5.26 5.32 9.80
C ALA A 48 6.29 6.10 10.64
N LYS A 49 7.54 5.64 10.62
CA LYS A 49 8.68 6.35 11.21
C LYS A 49 9.16 7.48 10.32
N TRP A 50 9.11 7.28 9.00
CA TRP A 50 9.51 8.26 7.98
C TRP A 50 8.38 8.50 6.98
N PRO A 51 7.29 9.17 7.39
CA PRO A 51 6.11 9.37 6.53
C PRO A 51 6.43 10.17 5.26
N GLU A 52 7.49 10.99 5.26
CA GLU A 52 7.97 11.75 4.11
C GLU A 52 8.55 10.87 2.99
N ASN A 53 8.92 9.62 3.30
CA ASN A 53 9.44 8.65 2.34
C ASN A 53 8.34 7.82 1.66
N LEU A 54 7.09 7.95 2.09
CA LEU A 54 5.96 7.20 1.52
C LEU A 54 5.44 7.90 0.26
N VAL A 55 5.34 7.18 -0.84
CA VAL A 55 4.78 7.65 -2.11
C VAL A 55 3.61 6.75 -2.48
N PHE A 56 2.40 7.24 -2.32
CA PHE A 56 1.19 6.47 -2.64
C PHE A 56 0.81 6.64 -4.11
N CYS A 57 0.45 5.52 -4.75
CA CYS A 57 -0.24 5.53 -6.04
C CYS A 57 -1.48 4.64 -5.94
N ILE A 58 -2.64 5.23 -6.18
CA ILE A 58 -3.94 4.64 -5.89
C ILE A 58 -4.76 4.59 -7.18
N ALA A 59 -5.15 3.39 -7.61
CA ALA A 59 -6.21 3.25 -8.61
C ALA A 59 -7.55 3.27 -7.87
N TRP A 60 -8.15 4.45 -7.82
CA TRP A 60 -9.40 4.70 -7.12
C TRP A 60 -10.59 4.48 -8.05
N GLN A 61 -11.16 3.30 -7.96
CA GLN A 61 -12.31 2.85 -8.76
C GLN A 61 -13.58 3.08 -7.95
N HIS A 62 -14.25 4.21 -8.18
CA HIS A 62 -15.29 4.73 -7.30
C HIS A 62 -16.60 5.08 -8.01
N ALA A 63 -17.67 5.19 -7.24
CA ALA A 63 -18.92 5.78 -7.66
C ALA A 63 -18.91 7.31 -7.43
N PRO A 64 -19.76 8.09 -8.14
CA PRO A 64 -19.73 9.56 -8.07
C PRO A 64 -19.98 10.16 -6.67
N GLU A 65 -20.67 9.41 -5.80
CA GLU A 65 -20.97 9.83 -4.44
C GLU A 65 -19.82 9.62 -3.45
N GLU A 66 -18.85 8.76 -3.77
CA GLU A 66 -17.71 8.46 -2.91
C GLU A 66 -16.70 9.61 -2.90
N LYS A 67 -16.06 9.85 -1.75
CA LYS A 67 -15.16 10.97 -1.53
C LYS A 67 -13.86 10.53 -0.87
N ILE A 68 -12.78 11.17 -1.28
CA ILE A 68 -11.43 11.01 -0.72
C ILE A 68 -10.76 12.35 -0.41
N ASP A 69 -11.57 13.37 -0.10
CA ASP A 69 -11.11 14.75 0.09
C ASP A 69 -9.99 14.89 1.13
N GLU A 70 -9.96 13.98 2.12
CA GLU A 70 -8.95 14.00 3.18
C GLU A 70 -7.54 13.59 2.71
N ILE A 71 -7.42 12.95 1.56
CA ILE A 71 -6.14 12.40 1.08
C ILE A 71 -5.75 12.87 -0.33
N LYS A 72 -6.68 13.36 -1.13
CA LYS A 72 -6.45 13.67 -2.56
C LYS A 72 -5.39 14.76 -2.79
N ASP A 73 -5.28 15.71 -1.87
CA ASP A 73 -4.39 16.86 -1.99
C ASP A 73 -3.07 16.68 -1.21
N LEU A 74 -2.83 15.48 -0.65
CA LEU A 74 -1.57 15.18 0.01
C LEU A 74 -0.42 15.12 -1.03
N PRO A 75 0.73 15.76 -0.79
CA PRO A 75 1.78 15.92 -1.80
C PRO A 75 2.43 14.61 -2.26
N ASN A 76 2.30 13.56 -1.46
CA ASN A 76 2.87 12.24 -1.73
C ASN A 76 1.82 11.21 -2.18
N VAL A 77 0.60 11.66 -2.55
CA VAL A 77 -0.49 10.79 -3.01
C VAL A 77 -0.81 11.10 -4.49
N LYS A 78 -0.67 10.07 -5.33
CA LYS A 78 -1.04 10.09 -6.75
C LYS A 78 -2.34 9.31 -6.93
N ILE A 79 -3.39 9.94 -7.45
CA ILE A 79 -4.69 9.29 -7.71
C ILE A 79 -4.84 9.03 -9.19
N ILE A 80 -5.21 7.80 -9.53
CA ILE A 80 -5.75 7.43 -10.84
C ILE A 80 -7.26 7.30 -10.65
N ASP A 81 -7.97 8.33 -11.09
CA ASP A 81 -9.43 8.44 -10.97
C ASP A 81 -10.11 7.57 -12.03
N ILE A 82 -10.97 6.64 -11.59
CA ILE A 82 -11.60 5.64 -12.47
C ILE A 82 -13.06 5.46 -12.04
N ASP A 83 -14.00 5.67 -12.96
CA ASP A 83 -15.38 5.24 -12.75
C ASP A 83 -15.41 3.71 -12.53
N PHE A 84 -16.03 3.25 -11.44
CA PHE A 84 -16.07 1.83 -11.08
C PHE A 84 -16.62 0.92 -12.19
N LYS A 85 -17.49 1.46 -13.06
CA LYS A 85 -18.03 0.75 -14.23
C LYS A 85 -16.98 0.46 -15.31
N GLN A 86 -15.88 1.21 -15.30
CA GLN A 86 -14.76 1.02 -16.24
C GLN A 86 -13.70 0.06 -15.70
N SER A 87 -13.88 -0.45 -14.48
CA SER A 87 -12.97 -1.40 -13.87
C SER A 87 -12.82 -2.68 -14.71
N LYS A 88 -11.57 -3.11 -14.86
CA LYS A 88 -11.20 -4.37 -15.52
C LYS A 88 -10.55 -5.36 -14.54
N GLY A 89 -10.82 -5.16 -13.24
CA GLY A 89 -10.32 -6.00 -12.16
C GLY A 89 -8.98 -5.57 -11.56
N ALA A 90 -8.61 -6.23 -10.47
CA ALA A 90 -7.48 -5.84 -9.63
C ALA A 90 -6.12 -5.82 -10.35
N CYS A 91 -5.84 -6.84 -11.17
CA CYS A 91 -4.57 -6.91 -11.90
C CYS A 91 -4.42 -5.78 -12.93
N TRP A 92 -5.50 -5.38 -13.59
CA TRP A 92 -5.50 -4.25 -14.50
C TRP A 92 -5.25 -2.94 -13.74
N ALA A 93 -5.94 -2.73 -12.60
CA ALA A 93 -5.76 -1.55 -11.76
C ALA A 93 -4.30 -1.45 -11.25
N ARG A 94 -3.74 -2.55 -10.77
CA ARG A 94 -2.32 -2.64 -10.36
C ARG A 94 -1.36 -2.31 -11.51
N ASN A 95 -1.65 -2.76 -12.74
CA ASN A 95 -0.84 -2.41 -13.90
C ASN A 95 -0.87 -0.89 -14.17
N GLN A 96 -2.03 -0.22 -14.04
CA GLN A 96 -2.12 1.24 -14.16
C GLN A 96 -1.25 1.95 -13.12
N ILE A 97 -1.22 1.44 -11.88
CA ILE A 97 -0.38 1.97 -10.80
C ILE A 97 1.10 1.80 -11.13
N GLN A 98 1.52 0.60 -11.54
CA GLN A 98 2.93 0.29 -11.84
C GLN A 98 3.53 1.18 -12.92
N GLN A 99 2.72 1.65 -13.87
CA GLN A 99 3.16 2.61 -14.90
C GLN A 99 3.48 4.00 -14.33
N ARG A 100 3.14 4.29 -13.06
CA ARG A 100 3.43 5.55 -12.36
C ARG A 100 4.66 5.46 -11.44
N TYR A 101 5.35 4.33 -11.44
CA TYR A 101 6.60 4.15 -10.71
C TYR A 101 7.69 5.07 -11.29
N GLU A 102 8.39 5.80 -10.44
CA GLU A 102 9.37 6.83 -10.81
C GLU A 102 10.79 6.53 -10.27
N GLY A 103 11.03 5.29 -9.84
CA GLY A 103 12.36 4.88 -9.38
C GLY A 103 12.53 4.90 -7.86
N GLU A 104 11.45 4.83 -7.11
CA GLU A 104 11.47 4.65 -5.66
C GLU A 104 12.25 3.37 -5.28
N GLU A 105 12.97 3.39 -4.17
CA GLU A 105 13.86 2.28 -3.79
C GLU A 105 13.10 1.00 -3.45
N TYR A 106 11.97 1.14 -2.75
CA TYR A 106 11.12 0.02 -2.36
C TYR A 106 9.76 0.12 -3.02
N THR A 107 9.11 -1.01 -3.23
CA THR A 107 7.70 -1.06 -3.64
C THR A 107 6.91 -1.95 -2.70
N LEU A 108 5.76 -1.45 -2.23
CA LEU A 108 4.85 -2.12 -1.33
C LEU A 108 3.46 -2.20 -1.95
N GLN A 109 2.95 -3.41 -2.16
CA GLN A 109 1.60 -3.61 -2.66
C GLN A 109 0.66 -3.95 -1.51
N LEU A 110 -0.42 -3.18 -1.37
CA LEU A 110 -1.44 -3.32 -0.34
C LEU A 110 -2.84 -3.41 -0.96
N ASP A 111 -3.76 -3.99 -0.21
CA ASP A 111 -5.18 -3.77 -0.44
C ASP A 111 -5.65 -2.50 0.32
N SER A 112 -6.88 -2.05 0.07
CA SER A 112 -7.40 -0.78 0.58
C SER A 112 -7.90 -0.83 2.04
N HIS A 113 -7.72 -1.95 2.74
CA HIS A 113 -8.22 -2.17 4.11
C HIS A 113 -7.14 -2.77 5.01
N HIS A 114 -6.24 -1.91 5.51
CA HIS A 114 -5.12 -2.29 6.38
C HIS A 114 -5.05 -1.40 7.61
N ARG A 115 -4.39 -1.91 8.66
CA ARG A 115 -3.90 -1.16 9.80
C ARG A 115 -2.43 -1.48 10.04
N PHE A 116 -1.68 -0.51 10.52
CA PHE A 116 -0.24 -0.58 10.63
C PHE A 116 0.22 -0.50 12.07
N VAL A 117 1.20 -1.33 12.43
CA VAL A 117 1.90 -1.20 13.71
C VAL A 117 2.80 0.05 13.68
N LYS A 118 3.14 0.55 14.86
CA LYS A 118 4.07 1.68 14.98
C LYS A 118 5.43 1.35 14.34
N ASP A 119 5.98 2.31 13.61
CA ASP A 119 7.28 2.23 12.92
C ASP A 119 7.35 1.06 11.91
N TRP A 120 6.22 0.69 11.29
CA TRP A 120 6.09 -0.45 10.38
C TRP A 120 7.10 -0.41 9.21
N ASP A 121 7.41 0.76 8.70
CA ASP A 121 8.33 0.99 7.57
C ASP A 121 9.77 0.65 7.96
N GLU A 122 10.21 1.03 9.16
CA GLU A 122 11.52 0.64 9.71
C GLU A 122 11.61 -0.89 9.85
N VAL A 123 10.57 -1.51 10.41
CA VAL A 123 10.52 -2.96 10.63
C VAL A 123 10.64 -3.71 9.31
N VAL A 124 9.85 -3.34 8.31
CA VAL A 124 9.83 -4.02 7.01
C VAL A 124 11.15 -3.82 6.24
N ILE A 125 11.69 -2.60 6.23
CA ILE A 125 13.02 -2.32 5.62
C ILE A 125 14.12 -3.09 6.37
N GLY A 126 14.05 -3.16 7.70
CA GLY A 126 14.99 -3.94 8.52
C GLY A 126 14.98 -5.43 8.17
N MET A 127 13.80 -6.03 8.03
CA MET A 127 13.64 -7.43 7.60
C MET A 127 14.22 -7.66 6.20
N TYR A 128 13.96 -6.74 5.26
CA TYR A 128 14.52 -6.80 3.91
C TYR A 128 16.05 -6.76 3.95
N ASN A 129 16.65 -5.81 4.67
CA ASN A 129 18.10 -5.65 4.78
C ASN A 129 18.77 -6.85 5.47
N GLN A 130 18.11 -7.47 6.44
CA GLN A 130 18.58 -8.72 7.05
C GLN A 130 18.69 -9.84 6.01
N LEU A 131 17.69 -10.02 5.14
CA LEU A 131 17.75 -11.00 4.06
C LEU A 131 18.87 -10.68 3.06
N LYS A 132 19.08 -9.41 2.73
CA LYS A 132 20.20 -8.97 1.87
C LYS A 132 21.54 -9.34 2.50
N SER A 133 21.73 -9.11 3.80
CA SER A 133 22.97 -9.43 4.53
C SER A 133 23.25 -10.94 4.58
N LEU A 134 22.19 -11.76 4.50
CA LEU A 134 22.31 -13.23 4.41
C LEU A 134 22.62 -13.71 2.98
N GLY A 135 22.83 -12.81 2.03
CA GLY A 135 23.23 -13.11 0.66
C GLY A 135 22.07 -13.29 -0.34
N HIS A 136 20.82 -13.05 0.07
CA HIS A 136 19.68 -13.06 -0.84
C HIS A 136 19.74 -11.83 -1.75
N LYS A 137 19.94 -12.01 -3.05
CA LYS A 137 20.11 -10.91 -4.01
C LYS A 137 18.84 -10.07 -4.18
N LYS A 138 17.68 -10.73 -4.28
CA LYS A 138 16.37 -10.10 -4.53
C LYS A 138 15.32 -10.67 -3.58
N PRO A 139 15.37 -10.35 -2.28
CA PRO A 139 14.38 -10.86 -1.34
C PRO A 139 13.01 -10.22 -1.64
N LEU A 140 11.97 -11.02 -1.48
CA LEU A 140 10.59 -10.61 -1.54
C LEU A 140 9.95 -10.96 -0.20
N LEU A 141 9.50 -9.93 0.53
CA LEU A 141 8.72 -10.13 1.74
C LEU A 141 7.25 -10.25 1.37
N THR A 142 6.59 -11.25 1.92
CA THR A 142 5.15 -11.45 1.77
C THR A 142 4.59 -11.93 3.08
N GLY A 143 3.39 -11.49 3.43
CA GLY A 143 2.74 -11.84 4.68
C GLY A 143 1.25 -12.06 4.49
N TYR A 144 0.70 -12.94 5.32
CA TYR A 144 -0.72 -13.06 5.54
C TYR A 144 -1.08 -12.27 6.80
N ILE A 145 -1.93 -11.27 6.63
CA ILE A 145 -2.32 -10.37 7.71
C ILE A 145 -3.66 -10.83 8.28
N PRO A 146 -3.85 -10.86 9.62
CA PRO A 146 -5.13 -11.15 10.23
C PRO A 146 -6.21 -10.18 9.76
N SER A 147 -7.42 -10.68 9.58
CA SER A 147 -8.59 -9.82 9.34
C SER A 147 -8.90 -8.99 10.59
N PHE A 148 -9.39 -7.78 10.39
CA PHE A 148 -9.95 -6.95 11.45
C PHE A 148 -11.40 -6.59 11.12
N ASP A 149 -12.17 -6.19 12.12
CA ASP A 149 -13.53 -5.71 11.96
C ASP A 149 -13.51 -4.17 12.11
N PRO A 150 -13.73 -3.41 11.03
CA PRO A 150 -13.65 -1.95 11.07
C PRO A 150 -14.72 -1.31 11.96
N ASP A 151 -15.84 -2.00 12.20
CA ASP A 151 -16.96 -1.47 12.99
C ASP A 151 -16.82 -1.79 14.49
N ASN A 152 -16.32 -3.01 14.83
CA ASN A 152 -16.21 -3.47 16.22
C ASN A 152 -14.78 -3.38 16.77
N ASP A 153 -13.76 -3.50 15.92
CA ASP A 153 -12.35 -3.39 16.32
C ASP A 153 -11.53 -2.66 15.24
N PRO A 154 -11.79 -1.36 15.01
CA PRO A 154 -11.16 -0.59 13.95
C PRO A 154 -9.66 -0.37 14.13
N GLY A 155 -9.14 -0.60 15.34
CA GLY A 155 -7.73 -0.46 15.70
C GLY A 155 -6.94 -1.78 15.77
N ALA A 156 -7.54 -2.92 15.43
CA ALA A 156 -6.85 -4.22 15.44
C ALA A 156 -5.62 -4.20 14.50
N ARG A 157 -4.48 -4.69 15.03
CA ARG A 157 -3.17 -4.68 14.35
C ARG A 157 -2.45 -6.02 14.51
#